data_0d426d277a70ee1d91dc5f00e6e4b5fc
#
_entry.id   0d426d277a70ee1d91dc5f00e6e4b5fc
#
_cell.length_a   1.000
_cell.length_b   1.000
_cell.length_c   1.000
_cell.angle_alpha   90.00
_cell.angle_beta   90.00
_cell.angle_gamma   90.00
#
_symmetry.space_group_name_H-M   'P 1'
#
loop_
_entity.id
_entity.type
_entity.pdbx_description
1 polymer ?
#
loop_
_entity_poly.entity_id
_entity_poly.type
_entity_poly.pdbx_seq_one_letter_code
_entity_poly.pdbx_strand_id
1 'polypeptide(L)'
;SDLLHWHANAAEWSYVIAGHCRITVIDPEGRSEVKDFGPGDVWYFPRGHGHSIQGLGNEECHFVLVFDSGYFSEFATFSMTDWLAQTPKEVLAKQFNLPVETFNNFPKKEVYIAQGPVPEALPTDPPPASENPPPLTHRFRLGAKVPEVVPGGTFNVVTQKDFPISATMSGAILKLKPLAIREMHWHPNADEWQYYIKGRARMTVFGSKGRKITREFGPGDVGYVPMGYG
;
A
#
# COMPACT_ATOMS: atom_id res chain seq x y z
N SER A 1 7.40 -6.17 -11.41
CA SER A 1 7.92 -5.18 -10.45
C SER A 1 7.32 -3.83 -10.74
N ASP A 2 6.76 -3.19 -9.75
CA ASP A 2 6.40 -1.79 -9.79
C ASP A 2 7.69 -0.96 -9.71
N LEU A 3 7.87 -0.02 -10.65
CA LEU A 3 9.16 0.66 -10.82
C LEU A 3 9.31 1.84 -9.85
N LEU A 4 10.48 2.49 -9.89
CA LEU A 4 10.80 3.63 -9.04
C LEU A 4 9.83 4.79 -9.30
N HIS A 5 9.04 5.14 -8.29
CA HIS A 5 8.05 6.22 -8.38
C HIS A 5 7.76 6.83 -7.01
N TRP A 6 6.98 7.90 -6.96
CA TRP A 6 6.45 8.50 -5.75
C TRP A 6 5.12 9.22 -6.00
N HIS A 7 4.34 9.37 -4.94
CA HIS A 7 3.07 10.10 -4.95
C HIS A 7 3.25 11.45 -4.25
N ALA A 8 3.04 12.54 -4.98
CA ALA A 8 3.24 13.89 -4.44
C ALA A 8 2.05 14.37 -3.59
N ASN A 9 0.83 13.93 -3.91
CA ASN A 9 -0.42 14.43 -3.34
C ASN A 9 -1.17 13.46 -2.41
N ALA A 10 -0.64 12.25 -2.23
CA ALA A 10 -1.27 11.24 -1.38
C ALA A 10 -0.22 10.41 -0.66
N ALA A 11 -0.54 9.97 0.56
CA ALA A 11 0.14 8.87 1.22
C ALA A 11 -0.50 7.55 0.76
N GLU A 12 0.31 6.51 0.69
CA GLU A 12 -0.11 5.17 0.30
C GLU A 12 -0.10 4.24 1.52
N TRP A 13 -1.20 3.54 1.73
CA TRP A 13 -1.32 2.47 2.70
C TRP A 13 -1.69 1.17 1.99
N SER A 14 -1.10 0.07 2.39
CA SER A 14 -1.38 -1.21 1.74
C SER A 14 -1.45 -2.37 2.71
N TYR A 15 -2.15 -3.42 2.27
CA TYR A 15 -2.23 -4.71 2.95
C TYR A 15 -1.94 -5.84 1.95
N VAL A 16 -0.98 -6.71 2.28
CA VAL A 16 -0.63 -7.87 1.45
C VAL A 16 -1.61 -9.01 1.73
N ILE A 17 -2.31 -9.43 0.68
CA ILE A 17 -3.31 -10.51 0.72
C ILE A 17 -2.65 -11.87 0.47
N ALA A 18 -1.77 -11.95 -0.54
CA ALA A 18 -1.11 -13.20 -0.95
C ALA A 18 0.24 -12.92 -1.61
N GLY A 19 1.10 -13.93 -1.68
CA GLY A 19 2.43 -13.83 -2.26
C GLY A 19 3.38 -12.99 -1.41
N HIS A 20 4.55 -12.67 -1.98
CA HIS A 20 5.60 -11.93 -1.29
C HIS A 20 6.18 -10.85 -2.20
N CYS A 21 6.63 -9.76 -1.61
CA CYS A 21 7.35 -8.71 -2.34
C CYS A 21 8.47 -8.11 -1.50
N ARG A 22 9.47 -7.56 -2.19
CA ARG A 22 10.51 -6.71 -1.62
C ARG A 22 10.20 -5.27 -1.95
N ILE A 23 10.20 -4.42 -0.96
CA ILE A 23 9.99 -3.00 -1.10
C ILE A 23 11.27 -2.27 -0.74
N THR A 24 11.65 -1.36 -1.61
CA THR A 24 12.68 -0.34 -1.34
C THR A 24 11.98 0.99 -1.22
N VAL A 25 12.26 1.74 -0.15
CA VAL A 25 11.71 3.08 0.05
C VAL A 25 12.82 4.05 0.41
N ILE A 26 12.72 5.28 -0.10
CA ILE A 26 13.62 6.39 0.21
C ILE A 26 12.80 7.61 0.65
N ASP A 27 13.21 8.24 1.73
CA ASP A 27 12.59 9.47 2.21
C ASP A 27 13.25 10.74 1.61
N PRO A 28 12.65 11.93 1.78
CA PRO A 28 13.19 13.18 1.25
C PRO A 28 14.59 13.55 1.80
N GLU A 29 15.00 12.99 2.93
CA GLU A 29 16.34 13.21 3.51
C GLU A 29 17.37 12.19 3.00
N GLY A 30 17.00 11.33 2.05
CA GLY A 30 17.88 10.32 1.46
C GLY A 30 18.11 9.09 2.34
N ARG A 31 17.30 8.89 3.38
CA ARG A 31 17.33 7.68 4.21
C ARG A 31 16.51 6.59 3.53
N SER A 32 17.00 5.37 3.56
CA SER A 32 16.35 4.27 2.83
C SER A 32 16.10 3.06 3.71
N GLU A 33 15.09 2.31 3.35
CA GLU A 33 14.72 1.04 3.96
C GLU A 33 14.41 0.01 2.86
N VAL A 34 14.92 -1.22 3.04
CA VAL A 34 14.57 -2.37 2.19
C VAL A 34 13.99 -3.45 3.09
N LYS A 35 12.78 -3.91 2.79
CA LYS A 35 12.09 -4.95 3.56
C LYS A 35 11.34 -5.92 2.65
N ASP A 36 11.24 -7.15 3.13
CA ASP A 36 10.38 -8.17 2.53
C ASP A 36 9.03 -8.20 3.24
N PHE A 37 7.98 -8.31 2.45
CA PHE A 37 6.58 -8.32 2.90
C PHE A 37 5.92 -9.62 2.46
N GLY A 38 5.01 -10.12 3.30
CA GLY A 38 4.20 -11.28 3.02
C GLY A 38 2.75 -11.09 3.49
N PRO A 39 1.90 -12.11 3.34
CA PRO A 39 0.49 -12.02 3.71
C PRO A 39 0.28 -11.54 5.14
N GLY A 40 -0.53 -10.52 5.32
CA GLY A 40 -0.79 -9.90 6.63
C GLY A 40 0.11 -8.72 6.98
N ASP A 41 1.15 -8.44 6.20
CA ASP A 41 1.96 -7.25 6.37
C ASP A 41 1.27 -6.02 5.77
N VAL A 42 1.53 -4.87 6.35
CA VAL A 42 1.11 -3.57 5.84
C VAL A 42 2.31 -2.66 5.66
N TRP A 43 2.21 -1.77 4.69
CA TRP A 43 3.14 -0.64 4.55
C TRP A 43 2.41 0.69 4.56
N TYR A 44 3.18 1.72 4.81
CA TYR A 44 2.73 3.10 4.67
C TYR A 44 3.86 3.93 4.11
N PHE A 45 3.59 4.62 3.00
CA PHE A 45 4.50 5.58 2.40
C PHE A 45 3.93 6.98 2.55
N PRO A 46 4.57 7.85 3.32
CA PRO A 46 4.22 9.26 3.34
C PRO A 46 4.33 9.88 1.95
N ARG A 47 3.63 10.97 1.73
CA ARG A 47 3.73 11.74 0.48
C ARG A 47 5.19 12.07 0.15
N GLY A 48 5.56 11.92 -1.11
CA GLY A 48 6.90 12.24 -1.59
C GLY A 48 7.98 11.19 -1.28
N HIS A 49 7.66 10.08 -0.60
CA HIS A 49 8.61 8.98 -0.41
C HIS A 49 8.71 8.15 -1.69
N GLY A 50 9.93 8.11 -2.28
CA GLY A 50 10.20 7.29 -3.45
C GLY A 50 10.21 5.81 -3.08
N HIS A 51 9.58 4.96 -3.90
CA HIS A 51 9.52 3.53 -3.61
C HIS A 51 9.45 2.67 -4.87
N SER A 52 9.68 1.39 -4.67
CA SER A 52 9.49 0.35 -5.68
C SER A 52 9.08 -0.95 -5.02
N ILE A 53 8.28 -1.75 -5.73
CA ILE A 53 7.75 -3.02 -5.26
C ILE A 53 8.18 -4.12 -6.23
N GLN A 54 8.94 -5.09 -5.74
CA GLN A 54 9.41 -6.23 -6.52
C GLN A 54 8.73 -7.51 -6.01
N GLY A 55 7.97 -8.18 -6.88
CA GLY A 55 7.43 -9.51 -6.58
C GLY A 55 8.54 -10.52 -6.34
N LEU A 56 8.37 -11.41 -5.35
CA LEU A 56 9.31 -12.46 -4.98
C LEU A 56 8.66 -13.83 -5.12
N GLY A 57 9.47 -14.83 -5.48
CA GLY A 57 9.01 -16.21 -5.63
C GLY A 57 8.20 -16.43 -6.91
N ASN A 58 7.51 -17.57 -6.97
CA ASN A 58 6.78 -18.03 -8.15
C ASN A 58 5.27 -17.72 -8.11
N GLU A 59 4.80 -17.08 -7.05
CA GLU A 59 3.40 -16.71 -6.88
C GLU A 59 3.21 -15.22 -7.12
N GLU A 60 2.04 -14.85 -7.60
CA GLU A 60 1.66 -13.45 -7.72
C GLU A 60 1.60 -12.80 -6.34
N CYS A 61 2.22 -11.62 -6.19
CA CYS A 61 2.04 -10.81 -5.01
C CYS A 61 0.76 -9.98 -5.18
N HIS A 62 -0.24 -10.27 -4.36
CA HIS A 62 -1.54 -9.60 -4.38
C HIS A 62 -1.68 -8.74 -3.14
N PHE A 63 -1.91 -7.46 -3.33
CA PHE A 63 -2.10 -6.48 -2.26
C PHE A 63 -3.13 -5.45 -2.67
N VAL A 64 -3.75 -4.81 -1.68
CA VAL A 64 -4.66 -3.69 -1.88
C VAL A 64 -3.95 -2.40 -1.51
N LEU A 65 -4.09 -1.38 -2.36
CA LEU A 65 -3.58 -0.03 -2.14
C LEU A 65 -4.73 0.89 -1.77
N VAL A 66 -4.50 1.74 -0.79
CA VAL A 66 -5.43 2.78 -0.36
C VAL A 66 -4.67 4.09 -0.19
N PHE A 67 -5.23 5.16 -0.73
CA PHE A 67 -4.63 6.49 -0.69
C PHE A 67 -5.46 7.43 0.18
N ASP A 68 -4.80 8.33 0.90
CA ASP A 68 -5.44 9.30 1.79
C ASP A 68 -6.03 10.52 1.06
N SER A 69 -6.17 10.44 -0.26
CA SER A 69 -6.74 11.48 -1.11
C SER A 69 -7.61 10.89 -2.21
N GLY A 70 -8.86 11.31 -2.28
CA GLY A 70 -9.77 10.94 -3.37
C GLY A 70 -9.44 11.59 -4.72
N TYR A 71 -8.51 12.55 -4.73
CA TYR A 71 -7.98 13.18 -5.95
C TYR A 71 -6.68 12.53 -6.43
N PHE A 72 -6.26 11.45 -5.79
CA PHE A 72 -5.12 10.66 -6.23
C PHE A 72 -5.38 10.06 -7.63
N SER A 73 -4.35 10.05 -8.46
CA SER A 73 -4.37 9.36 -9.75
C SER A 73 -3.08 8.60 -9.93
N GLU A 74 -3.19 7.29 -10.11
CA GLU A 74 -2.04 6.42 -10.39
C GLU A 74 -1.33 6.82 -11.69
N PHE A 75 -2.11 7.23 -12.69
CA PHE A 75 -1.57 7.69 -13.98
C PHE A 75 -0.94 9.09 -13.94
N ALA A 76 -1.08 9.82 -12.83
CA ALA A 76 -0.41 11.09 -12.58
C ALA A 76 0.69 10.98 -11.52
N THR A 77 1.12 9.78 -11.21
CA THR A 77 2.23 9.47 -10.30
C THR A 77 3.57 9.87 -10.94
N PHE A 78 4.48 10.40 -10.14
CA PHE A 78 5.84 10.70 -10.60
C PHE A 78 6.65 9.42 -10.75
N SER A 79 6.99 9.06 -11.97
CA SER A 79 7.79 7.88 -12.30
C SER A 79 9.19 8.26 -12.73
N MET A 80 10.19 7.53 -12.25
CA MET A 80 11.58 7.74 -12.65
C MET A 80 11.79 7.48 -14.14
N THR A 81 11.13 6.47 -14.70
CA THR A 81 11.26 6.13 -16.13
C THR A 81 10.69 7.24 -17.02
N ASP A 82 9.58 7.85 -16.62
CA ASP A 82 9.02 8.97 -17.36
C ASP A 82 9.91 10.23 -17.26
N TRP A 83 10.39 10.53 -16.05
CA TRP A 83 11.34 11.63 -15.88
C TRP A 83 12.59 11.49 -16.75
N LEU A 84 13.22 10.31 -16.73
CA LEU A 84 14.40 10.04 -17.55
C LEU A 84 14.07 10.09 -19.06
N ALA A 85 12.91 9.58 -19.47
CA ALA A 85 12.46 9.59 -20.86
C ALA A 85 12.25 11.01 -21.42
N GLN A 86 11.82 11.95 -20.58
CA GLN A 86 11.57 13.36 -20.96
C GLN A 86 12.81 14.26 -20.78
N THR A 87 13.90 13.75 -20.19
CA THR A 87 15.12 14.52 -19.97
C THR A 87 16.08 14.37 -21.15
N PRO A 88 16.65 15.47 -21.68
CA PRO A 88 17.65 15.38 -22.75
C PRO A 88 18.84 14.51 -22.37
N LYS A 89 19.29 13.65 -23.28
CA LYS A 89 20.37 12.68 -23.01
C LYS A 89 21.68 13.34 -22.58
N GLU A 90 21.98 14.52 -23.09
CA GLU A 90 23.17 15.30 -22.71
C GLU A 90 23.11 15.76 -21.25
N VAL A 91 21.90 16.01 -20.74
CA VAL A 91 21.69 16.34 -19.31
C VAL A 91 21.91 15.11 -18.47
N LEU A 92 21.35 13.95 -18.86
CA LEU A 92 21.54 12.67 -18.18
C LEU A 92 23.03 12.26 -18.17
N ALA A 93 23.71 12.41 -19.32
CA ALA A 93 25.14 12.11 -19.42
C ALA A 93 25.99 12.93 -18.43
N LYS A 94 25.69 14.21 -18.29
CA LYS A 94 26.33 15.06 -17.28
C LYS A 94 25.98 14.68 -15.85
N GLN A 95 24.69 14.44 -15.59
CA GLN A 95 24.17 14.06 -14.26
C GLN A 95 24.83 12.79 -13.73
N PHE A 96 24.95 11.76 -14.57
CA PHE A 96 25.47 10.48 -14.20
C PHE A 96 26.96 10.29 -14.50
N ASN A 97 27.61 11.27 -15.14
CA ASN A 97 29.00 11.20 -15.61
C ASN A 97 29.25 9.95 -16.50
N LEU A 98 28.36 9.72 -17.45
CA LEU A 98 28.39 8.59 -18.39
C LEU A 98 28.38 9.08 -19.84
N PRO A 99 28.88 8.26 -20.79
CA PRO A 99 28.73 8.56 -22.21
C PRO A 99 27.26 8.73 -22.62
N VAL A 100 26.95 9.64 -23.52
CA VAL A 100 25.59 9.94 -23.96
C VAL A 100 24.90 8.72 -24.59
N GLU A 101 25.67 7.86 -25.22
CA GLU A 101 25.21 6.63 -25.87
C GLU A 101 24.59 5.64 -24.88
N THR A 102 25.00 5.68 -23.61
CA THR A 102 24.44 4.85 -22.52
C THR A 102 22.92 5.02 -22.42
N PHE A 103 22.41 6.20 -22.73
CA PHE A 103 21.00 6.55 -22.64
C PHE A 103 20.17 6.25 -23.90
N ASN A 104 20.78 5.62 -24.92
CA ASN A 104 20.08 5.29 -26.17
C ASN A 104 18.97 4.26 -25.99
N ASN A 105 19.15 3.34 -25.05
CA ASN A 105 18.23 2.23 -24.75
C ASN A 105 17.32 2.49 -23.55
N PHE A 106 17.35 3.69 -22.99
CA PHE A 106 16.41 4.05 -21.92
C PHE A 106 14.99 4.08 -22.46
N PRO A 107 13.99 3.69 -21.63
CA PRO A 107 12.58 3.80 -22.00
C PRO A 107 12.25 5.20 -22.51
N LYS A 108 11.49 5.29 -23.60
CA LYS A 108 11.05 6.57 -24.18
C LYS A 108 9.71 7.05 -23.62
N LYS A 109 9.12 6.28 -22.72
CA LYS A 109 7.87 6.56 -22.03
C LYS A 109 7.88 5.82 -20.71
N GLU A 110 6.95 6.15 -19.85
CA GLU A 110 6.72 5.46 -18.60
C GLU A 110 6.60 3.93 -18.78
N VAL A 111 7.24 3.20 -17.88
CA VAL A 111 7.09 1.75 -17.74
C VAL A 111 6.50 1.50 -16.35
N TYR A 112 5.21 1.23 -16.32
CA TYR A 112 4.46 1.11 -15.08
C TYR A 112 4.81 -0.16 -14.31
N ILE A 113 4.70 -1.30 -14.95
CA ILE A 113 5.07 -2.61 -14.40
C ILE A 113 6.00 -3.30 -15.40
N ALA A 114 7.20 -3.68 -14.93
CA ALA A 114 8.16 -4.41 -15.73
C ALA A 114 8.25 -5.86 -15.26
N GLN A 115 8.34 -6.78 -16.23
CA GLN A 115 8.66 -8.17 -15.96
C GLN A 115 10.17 -8.36 -15.99
N GLY A 116 10.69 -9.06 -15.01
CA GLY A 116 12.10 -9.49 -14.92
C GLY A 116 12.22 -10.99 -14.71
N PRO A 117 13.44 -11.54 -14.63
CA PRO A 117 13.63 -12.93 -14.28
C PRO A 117 13.04 -13.20 -12.89
N VAL A 118 12.26 -14.28 -12.79
CA VAL A 118 11.67 -14.73 -11.53
C VAL A 118 12.77 -15.47 -10.76
N PRO A 119 13.02 -15.15 -9.48
CA PRO A 119 13.92 -15.94 -8.67
C PRO A 119 13.37 -17.36 -8.49
N GLU A 120 14.23 -18.36 -8.53
CA GLU A 120 13.84 -19.78 -8.38
C GLU A 120 13.23 -20.09 -7.01
N ALA A 121 13.61 -19.31 -5.99
CA ALA A 121 13.07 -19.42 -4.64
C ALA A 121 12.98 -18.05 -3.97
N LEU A 122 12.17 -17.96 -2.90
CA LEU A 122 12.20 -16.78 -2.02
C LEU A 122 13.59 -16.65 -1.41
N PRO A 123 14.15 -15.43 -1.33
CA PRO A 123 15.40 -15.21 -0.61
C PRO A 123 15.26 -15.71 0.83
N THR A 124 16.19 -16.55 1.27
CA THR A 124 16.24 -17.04 2.66
C THR A 124 16.82 -16.00 3.60
N ASP A 125 17.65 -15.11 3.08
CA ASP A 125 18.28 -14.05 3.83
C ASP A 125 17.45 -12.76 3.75
N PRO A 126 17.33 -12.00 4.84
CA PRO A 126 16.74 -10.69 4.79
C PRO A 126 17.54 -9.78 3.84
N PRO A 127 16.88 -8.77 3.22
CA PRO A 127 17.61 -7.80 2.43
C PRO A 127 18.66 -7.09 3.29
N PRO A 128 19.80 -6.66 2.71
CA PRO A 128 20.82 -5.96 3.45
C PRO A 128 20.23 -4.71 4.12
N ALA A 129 20.66 -4.46 5.35
CA ALA A 129 20.26 -3.25 6.07
C ALA A 129 20.77 -2.01 5.32
N SER A 130 19.98 -0.96 5.34
CA SER A 130 20.44 0.33 4.82
C SER A 130 21.56 0.90 5.68
N GLU A 131 22.53 1.54 5.05
CA GLU A 131 23.59 2.31 5.75
C GLU A 131 23.03 3.57 6.44
N ASN A 132 21.91 4.10 5.92
CA ASN A 132 21.23 5.27 6.46
C ASN A 132 19.72 4.98 6.59
N PRO A 133 19.28 4.23 7.63
CA PRO A 133 17.88 3.87 7.79
C PRO A 133 17.04 5.05 8.29
N PRO A 134 15.76 5.12 7.92
CA PRO A 134 14.83 6.11 8.47
C PRO A 134 14.55 5.82 9.95
N PRO A 135 14.16 6.84 10.75
CA PRO A 135 13.88 6.68 12.18
C PRO A 135 12.62 5.83 12.45
N LEU A 136 11.71 5.76 11.50
CA LEU A 136 10.48 4.97 11.54
C LEU A 136 10.44 3.99 10.38
N THR A 137 10.09 2.74 10.67
CA THR A 137 9.94 1.73 9.63
C THR A 137 8.63 1.93 8.85
N HIS A 138 8.68 1.63 7.55
CA HIS A 138 7.53 1.67 6.65
C HIS A 138 6.71 0.36 6.66
N ARG A 139 7.07 -0.62 7.50
CA ARG A 139 6.38 -1.91 7.61
C ARG A 139 5.78 -2.13 8.98
N PHE A 140 4.55 -2.67 9.00
CA PHE A 140 3.93 -3.21 10.20
C PHE A 140 3.35 -4.60 9.93
N ARG A 141 3.59 -5.56 10.82
CA ARG A 141 3.09 -6.94 10.70
C ARG A 141 1.71 -7.09 11.35
N LEU A 142 0.68 -6.56 10.68
CA LEU A 142 -0.69 -6.57 11.20
C LEU A 142 -1.22 -7.99 11.41
N GLY A 143 -0.90 -8.91 10.50
CA GLY A 143 -1.29 -10.31 10.60
C GLY A 143 -0.64 -11.08 11.76
N ALA A 144 0.51 -10.60 12.25
CA ALA A 144 1.21 -11.17 13.40
C ALA A 144 0.77 -10.54 14.75
N LYS A 145 0.04 -9.43 14.72
CA LYS A 145 -0.54 -8.84 15.91
C LYS A 145 -1.62 -9.77 16.47
N VAL A 146 -1.57 -10.06 17.77
CA VAL A 146 -2.58 -10.88 18.43
C VAL A 146 -3.95 -10.24 18.24
N PRO A 147 -4.92 -10.94 17.63
CA PRO A 147 -6.24 -10.38 17.43
C PRO A 147 -7.01 -10.26 18.74
N GLU A 148 -7.86 -9.28 18.85
CA GLU A 148 -8.90 -9.26 19.85
C GLU A 148 -9.98 -10.28 19.46
N VAL A 149 -10.32 -11.15 20.40
CA VAL A 149 -11.29 -12.24 20.20
C VAL A 149 -12.58 -11.90 20.91
N VAL A 150 -13.67 -11.85 20.15
CA VAL A 150 -15.02 -11.64 20.66
C VAL A 150 -15.94 -12.80 20.24
N PRO A 151 -17.11 -13.00 20.86
CA PRO A 151 -17.99 -14.12 20.50
C PRO A 151 -18.32 -14.21 19.01
N GLY A 152 -18.52 -13.07 18.35
CA GLY A 152 -18.87 -12.97 16.93
C GLY A 152 -17.70 -13.02 15.95
N GLY A 153 -16.45 -13.05 16.39
CA GLY A 153 -15.31 -13.03 15.48
C GLY A 153 -14.01 -12.53 16.08
N THR A 154 -13.16 -11.98 15.24
CA THR A 154 -11.89 -11.39 15.65
C THR A 154 -11.62 -10.08 14.91
N PHE A 155 -10.85 -9.19 15.51
CA PHE A 155 -10.34 -8.01 14.81
C PHE A 155 -8.92 -7.66 15.27
N ASN A 156 -8.14 -7.17 14.29
CA ASN A 156 -6.82 -6.60 14.50
C ASN A 156 -6.88 -5.16 14.03
N VAL A 157 -6.50 -4.23 14.89
CA VAL A 157 -6.46 -2.81 14.55
C VAL A 157 -5.01 -2.33 14.60
N VAL A 158 -4.62 -1.50 13.64
CA VAL A 158 -3.36 -0.77 13.63
C VAL A 158 -3.65 0.72 13.50
N THR A 159 -3.16 1.49 14.43
CA THR A 159 -3.26 2.95 14.44
C THR A 159 -1.87 3.56 14.45
N GLN A 160 -1.78 4.89 14.40
CA GLN A 160 -0.51 5.60 14.54
C GLN A 160 0.24 5.25 15.85
N LYS A 161 -0.46 4.80 16.90
CA LYS A 161 0.19 4.36 18.16
C LYS A 161 1.00 3.09 17.97
N ASP A 162 0.53 2.17 17.10
CA ASP A 162 1.21 0.92 16.79
C ASP A 162 2.21 1.10 15.64
N PHE A 163 1.89 1.97 14.69
CA PHE A 163 2.61 2.20 13.45
C PHE A 163 2.82 3.72 13.23
N PRO A 164 3.79 4.33 13.93
CA PRO A 164 3.92 5.78 14.04
C PRO A 164 4.08 6.54 12.73
N ILE A 165 4.66 5.93 11.69
CA ILE A 165 4.81 6.55 10.39
C ILE A 165 3.46 6.73 9.66
N SER A 166 2.44 5.91 9.97
CA SER A 166 1.09 5.97 9.37
C SER A 166 0.27 7.11 10.00
N ALA A 167 0.65 8.34 9.64
CA ALA A 167 0.12 9.55 10.29
C ALA A 167 -1.32 9.89 9.87
N THR A 168 -1.75 9.48 8.67
CA THR A 168 -3.06 9.87 8.11
C THR A 168 -4.03 8.71 8.00
N MET A 169 -3.58 7.47 8.23
CA MET A 169 -4.40 6.28 8.03
C MET A 169 -4.27 5.30 9.18
N SER A 170 -5.38 4.67 9.52
CA SER A 170 -5.46 3.51 10.40
C SER A 170 -6.10 2.36 9.63
N GLY A 171 -5.78 1.13 10.00
CA GLY A 171 -6.34 -0.04 9.34
C GLY A 171 -6.85 -1.08 10.32
N ALA A 172 -7.76 -1.93 9.85
CA ALA A 172 -8.27 -3.04 10.63
C ALA A 172 -8.55 -4.26 9.75
N ILE A 173 -8.32 -5.44 10.30
CA ILE A 173 -8.77 -6.70 9.72
C ILE A 173 -9.87 -7.26 10.62
N LEU A 174 -11.07 -7.42 10.06
CA LEU A 174 -12.21 -8.01 10.73
C LEU A 174 -12.49 -9.40 10.14
N LYS A 175 -12.73 -10.37 11.03
CA LYS A 175 -13.20 -11.70 10.65
C LYS A 175 -14.49 -11.98 11.43
N LEU A 176 -15.62 -11.96 10.75
CA LEU A 176 -16.93 -12.25 11.35
C LEU A 176 -17.29 -13.71 11.13
N LYS A 177 -17.78 -14.36 12.19
CA LYS A 177 -18.38 -15.70 12.08
C LYS A 177 -19.71 -15.63 11.32
N PRO A 178 -20.19 -16.74 10.76
CA PRO A 178 -21.54 -16.77 10.17
C PRO A 178 -22.58 -16.26 11.19
N LEU A 179 -23.51 -15.44 10.70
CA LEU A 179 -24.58 -14.79 11.47
C LEU A 179 -24.13 -13.80 12.55
N ALA A 180 -22.85 -13.50 12.65
CA ALA A 180 -22.37 -12.45 13.55
C ALA A 180 -22.69 -11.06 12.97
N ILE A 181 -22.92 -10.10 13.86
CA ILE A 181 -23.21 -8.71 13.55
C ILE A 181 -22.10 -7.84 14.14
N ARG A 182 -21.52 -6.97 13.32
CA ARG A 182 -20.74 -5.85 13.81
C ARG A 182 -21.71 -4.84 14.42
N GLU A 183 -21.49 -4.48 15.66
CA GLU A 183 -22.33 -3.51 16.35
C GLU A 183 -22.50 -2.22 15.55
N MET A 184 -23.69 -1.62 15.66
CA MET A 184 -23.97 -0.31 15.05
C MET A 184 -23.08 0.76 15.66
N HIS A 185 -22.36 1.49 14.82
CA HIS A 185 -21.39 2.50 15.23
C HIS A 185 -21.21 3.55 14.13
N TRP A 186 -20.48 4.60 14.45
CA TRP A 186 -20.03 5.61 13.49
C TRP A 186 -18.64 6.13 13.87
N HIS A 187 -17.95 6.71 12.92
CA HIS A 187 -16.68 7.38 13.15
C HIS A 187 -16.85 8.88 13.01
N PRO A 188 -16.65 9.68 14.09
CA PRO A 188 -16.88 11.12 14.05
C PRO A 188 -15.75 11.90 13.38
N ASN A 189 -14.59 11.28 13.14
CA ASN A 189 -13.36 11.94 12.72
C ASN A 189 -12.63 11.28 11.54
N ALA A 190 -13.25 10.27 10.91
CA ALA A 190 -12.67 9.58 9.76
C ALA A 190 -13.74 8.96 8.88
N ASP A 191 -13.47 8.90 7.59
CA ASP A 191 -14.19 8.03 6.68
C ASP A 191 -13.74 6.57 6.88
N GLU A 192 -14.59 5.61 6.52
CA GLU A 192 -14.25 4.20 6.50
C GLU A 192 -14.32 3.68 5.08
N TRP A 193 -13.21 3.08 4.62
CA TRP A 193 -13.12 2.36 3.37
C TRP A 193 -12.95 0.87 3.67
N GLN A 194 -13.72 0.02 3.01
CA GLN A 194 -13.74 -1.42 3.25
C GLN A 194 -13.41 -2.18 1.96
N TYR A 195 -12.61 -3.23 2.09
CA TYR A 195 -12.37 -4.20 1.03
C TYR A 195 -12.69 -5.61 1.53
N TYR A 196 -13.56 -6.31 0.82
CA TYR A 196 -13.99 -7.64 1.18
C TYR A 196 -13.06 -8.68 0.60
N ILE A 197 -12.22 -9.29 1.46
CA ILE A 197 -11.22 -10.28 1.04
C ILE A 197 -11.87 -11.65 0.82
N LYS A 198 -12.80 -12.04 1.71
CA LYS A 198 -13.42 -13.39 1.69
C LYS A 198 -14.78 -13.37 2.39
N GLY A 199 -15.66 -14.27 1.94
CA GLY A 199 -16.99 -14.42 2.51
C GLY A 199 -17.98 -13.40 1.98
N ARG A 200 -19.14 -13.31 2.62
CA ARG A 200 -20.22 -12.38 2.25
C ARG A 200 -20.74 -11.68 3.49
N ALA A 201 -21.10 -10.43 3.35
CA ALA A 201 -21.69 -9.63 4.42
C ALA A 201 -22.82 -8.76 3.86
N ARG A 202 -23.76 -8.40 4.72
CA ARG A 202 -24.76 -7.37 4.45
C ARG A 202 -24.45 -6.18 5.32
N MET A 203 -24.30 -5.00 4.71
CA MET A 203 -24.05 -3.75 5.39
C MET A 203 -25.22 -2.80 5.18
N THR A 204 -25.62 -2.13 6.24
CA THR A 204 -26.55 -1.00 6.20
C THR A 204 -25.81 0.24 6.65
N VAL A 205 -25.81 1.27 5.81
CA VAL A 205 -25.31 2.60 6.14
C VAL A 205 -26.51 3.53 6.31
N PHE A 206 -26.52 4.31 7.36
CA PHE A 206 -27.58 5.27 7.60
C PHE A 206 -27.02 6.67 7.90
N GLY A 207 -27.69 7.66 7.37
CA GLY A 207 -27.40 9.08 7.55
C GLY A 207 -28.57 9.82 8.17
N SER A 208 -28.47 11.14 8.19
CA SER A 208 -29.52 12.00 8.74
C SER A 208 -30.85 11.88 7.99
N LYS A 209 -31.96 12.25 8.64
CA LYS A 209 -33.31 12.31 8.07
C LYS A 209 -33.80 10.95 7.54
N GLY A 210 -33.46 9.85 8.22
CA GLY A 210 -33.94 8.52 7.88
C GLY A 210 -33.35 7.92 6.59
N ARG A 211 -32.34 8.55 6.01
CA ARG A 211 -31.67 8.00 4.82
C ARG A 211 -30.89 6.75 5.21
N LYS A 212 -31.10 5.70 4.45
CA LYS A 212 -30.36 4.44 4.62
C LYS A 212 -30.17 3.73 3.29
N ILE A 213 -29.12 2.95 3.21
CA ILE A 213 -28.87 2.05 2.11
C ILE A 213 -28.37 0.72 2.66
N THR A 214 -28.91 -0.38 2.14
CA THR A 214 -28.46 -1.73 2.48
C THR A 214 -27.95 -2.41 1.20
N ARG A 215 -26.76 -3.02 1.30
CA ARG A 215 -26.12 -3.75 0.20
C ARG A 215 -25.49 -5.03 0.73
N GLU A 216 -25.39 -6.02 -0.15
CA GLU A 216 -24.59 -7.22 0.08
C GLU A 216 -23.24 -7.06 -0.60
N PHE A 217 -22.20 -7.55 0.07
CA PHE A 217 -20.81 -7.49 -0.35
C PHE A 217 -20.20 -8.88 -0.37
N GLY A 218 -19.35 -9.13 -1.35
CA GLY A 218 -18.56 -10.33 -1.51
C GLY A 218 -17.10 -10.04 -1.84
N PRO A 219 -16.27 -11.06 -2.06
CA PRO A 219 -14.85 -10.86 -2.36
C PRO A 219 -14.64 -9.92 -3.55
N GLY A 220 -13.75 -8.93 -3.38
CA GLY A 220 -13.45 -7.90 -4.37
C GLY A 220 -14.34 -6.66 -4.31
N ASP A 221 -15.42 -6.69 -3.54
CA ASP A 221 -16.27 -5.50 -3.38
C ASP A 221 -15.64 -4.48 -2.45
N VAL A 222 -15.99 -3.21 -2.69
CA VAL A 222 -15.56 -2.06 -1.89
C VAL A 222 -16.77 -1.37 -1.27
N GLY A 223 -16.69 -1.12 0.03
CA GLY A 223 -17.64 -0.28 0.77
C GLY A 223 -17.01 1.04 1.18
N TYR A 224 -17.81 2.08 1.27
CA TYR A 224 -17.40 3.39 1.76
C TYR A 224 -18.45 3.98 2.67
N VAL A 225 -18.03 4.38 3.85
CA VAL A 225 -18.89 5.04 4.87
C VAL A 225 -18.30 6.42 5.15
N PRO A 226 -18.98 7.50 4.74
CA PRO A 226 -18.52 8.84 5.04
C PRO A 226 -18.47 9.11 6.55
N MET A 227 -17.58 9.98 6.97
CA MET A 227 -17.48 10.47 8.35
C MET A 227 -18.85 10.88 8.89
N GLY A 228 -19.19 10.41 10.10
CA GLY A 228 -20.46 10.71 10.78
C GLY A 228 -21.66 9.90 10.31
N TYR A 229 -21.51 9.03 9.30
CA TYR A 229 -22.53 8.04 8.95
C TYR A 229 -22.38 6.80 9.85
N GLY A 230 -23.50 6.17 10.17
CA GLY A 230 -23.55 4.95 10.97
C GLY A 230 -23.80 3.72 10.14
#